data_489948f07c3bfefb1bb61802c24b9f5c
#
_entry.id   489948f07c3bfefb1bb61802c24b9f5c
#
_cell.length_a   1.000
_cell.length_b   1.000
_cell.length_c   1.000
_cell.angle_alpha   90.00
_cell.angle_beta   90.00
_cell.angle_gamma   90.00
#
_symmetry.space_group_name_H-M   'P 1'
#
loop_
_entity.id
_entity.type
_entity.pdbx_description
1 polymer ?
#
loop_
_entity_poly.entity_id
_entity_poly.type
_entity_poly.pdbx_seq_one_letter_code
_entity_poly.pdbx_strand_id
1 'polypeptide(L)'
;MKRNASEVMDLSNCTWMVRELGEAVSCTVLLDDDSLLVGGWDGTIKHWTEAGDLVWEAKTPNRISSMVIKDGSIYATSGLHIVCLQASTGVIQWDVALEGSADAVMTTSKCVLAASSVYDIEHNDFLESAIWSISFDGDVLATHRMDERPWTLHPYNDGAIAGLGRPLNGYLLLDASGDIFEQNKDWDYPTICATRGGDPVFGLADGSVRSMDGTLVSSMQSAISNIIEHADGYVVADDEGSIEFVAGDAQWKANGNEVVALSLGFDIDKKGSCWVARWNGSQGEVIVHSTYDGEQIASLNGHRIHDMAFNGQRIAIGCENGQVFVWEKGLFQRRMEKPDQQQNNPLRSAMFEKLRALRK
;
A
#
# COMPACT_ATOMS: atom_id res chain seq x y z
N MET A 1 -6.20 -22.29 29.09
CA MET A 1 -6.06 -23.47 28.20
C MET A 1 -4.88 -23.17 27.31
N LYS A 2 -3.76 -23.89 27.42
CA LYS A 2 -2.63 -23.72 26.49
C LYS A 2 -3.13 -24.20 25.11
N ARG A 3 -3.17 -23.32 24.09
CA ARG A 3 -3.26 -23.75 22.70
C ARG A 3 -2.07 -24.70 22.45
N ASN A 4 -2.32 -25.92 22.02
CA ASN A 4 -1.31 -26.74 21.35
C ASN A 4 -0.80 -25.90 20.17
N ALA A 5 0.47 -26.05 19.77
CA ALA A 5 1.08 -25.35 18.65
C ALA A 5 0.05 -25.17 17.55
N SER A 6 -0.45 -23.93 17.38
CA SER A 6 -1.63 -23.64 16.58
C SER A 6 -1.29 -23.95 15.13
N GLU A 7 -2.05 -24.82 14.52
CA GLU A 7 -2.00 -25.04 13.08
C GLU A 7 -2.24 -23.66 12.40
N VAL A 8 -1.28 -23.22 11.58
CA VAL A 8 -1.35 -21.94 10.87
C VAL A 8 -2.58 -21.97 9.96
N MET A 9 -3.47 -20.99 10.09
CA MET A 9 -4.70 -20.98 9.32
C MET A 9 -4.42 -20.63 7.86
N ASP A 10 -5.04 -21.37 6.93
CA ASP A 10 -5.09 -20.99 5.53
C ASP A 10 -6.09 -19.84 5.31
N LEU A 11 -5.58 -18.67 4.86
CA LEU A 11 -6.36 -17.47 4.59
C LEU A 11 -7.46 -17.69 3.55
N SER A 12 -7.29 -18.65 2.65
CA SER A 12 -8.32 -19.00 1.64
C SER A 12 -9.63 -19.44 2.29
N ASN A 13 -9.56 -20.04 3.48
CA ASN A 13 -10.73 -20.52 4.23
C ASN A 13 -11.56 -19.40 4.85
N CYS A 14 -11.00 -18.18 5.02
CA CYS A 14 -11.67 -17.03 5.61
C CYS A 14 -11.84 -15.86 4.64
N THR A 15 -11.51 -16.04 3.37
CA THR A 15 -11.74 -15.02 2.32
C THR A 15 -13.23 -14.69 2.24
N TRP A 16 -13.56 -13.40 2.27
CA TRP A 16 -14.93 -12.91 2.13
C TRP A 16 -15.36 -12.90 0.66
N MET A 17 -14.53 -12.32 -0.23
CA MET A 17 -14.75 -12.33 -1.67
C MET A 17 -13.44 -12.38 -2.44
N VAL A 18 -13.53 -12.85 -3.69
CA VAL A 18 -12.48 -12.74 -4.70
C VAL A 18 -13.07 -12.00 -5.90
N ARG A 19 -12.33 -11.05 -6.44
CA ARG A 19 -12.68 -10.29 -7.65
C ARG A 19 -11.58 -10.41 -8.68
N GLU A 20 -11.96 -10.18 -9.94
CA GLU A 20 -11.04 -10.28 -11.09
C GLU A 20 -10.93 -8.89 -11.73
N LEU A 21 -9.72 -8.34 -11.74
CA LEU A 21 -9.44 -7.14 -12.52
C LEU A 21 -9.38 -7.45 -14.02
N GLY A 22 -8.81 -8.61 -14.36
CA GLY A 22 -8.59 -9.04 -15.73
C GLY A 22 -7.14 -8.91 -16.18
N GLU A 23 -6.36 -8.12 -15.48
CA GLU A 23 -4.94 -7.85 -15.67
C GLU A 23 -4.22 -7.78 -14.33
N ALA A 24 -2.88 -7.83 -14.33
CA ALA A 24 -2.09 -7.72 -13.11
C ALA A 24 -2.49 -6.48 -12.32
N VAL A 25 -2.79 -6.67 -11.04
CA VAL A 25 -3.12 -5.57 -10.14
C VAL A 25 -1.85 -4.78 -9.85
N SER A 26 -1.95 -3.45 -9.77
CA SER A 26 -0.84 -2.57 -9.41
C SER A 26 -1.15 -1.60 -8.26
N CYS A 27 -2.44 -1.37 -7.99
CA CYS A 27 -2.87 -0.49 -6.91
C CYS A 27 -4.23 -0.93 -6.37
N THR A 28 -4.40 -0.94 -5.07
CA THR A 28 -5.65 -1.27 -4.37
C THR A 28 -6.00 -0.17 -3.37
N VAL A 29 -7.26 0.24 -3.32
CA VAL A 29 -7.75 1.23 -2.36
C VAL A 29 -9.07 0.73 -1.79
N LEU A 30 -9.13 0.62 -0.46
CA LEU A 30 -10.37 0.40 0.28
C LEU A 30 -10.90 1.75 0.78
N LEU A 31 -12.14 2.05 0.44
CA LEU A 31 -12.80 3.30 0.81
C LEU A 31 -13.45 3.19 2.20
N ASP A 32 -13.86 4.33 2.76
CA ASP A 32 -14.50 4.39 4.09
C ASP A 32 -15.86 3.67 4.14
N ASP A 33 -16.53 3.55 2.99
CA ASP A 33 -17.79 2.80 2.84
C ASP A 33 -17.58 1.31 2.55
N ASP A 34 -16.34 0.81 2.73
CA ASP A 34 -15.94 -0.56 2.42
C ASP A 34 -16.01 -0.95 0.94
N SER A 35 -16.23 -0.02 0.04
CA SER A 35 -16.10 -0.25 -1.40
C SER A 35 -14.64 -0.36 -1.82
N LEU A 36 -14.39 -0.98 -2.97
CA LEU A 36 -13.06 -1.35 -3.42
C LEU A 36 -12.75 -0.74 -4.80
N LEU A 37 -11.67 0.03 -4.88
CA LEU A 37 -11.07 0.47 -6.14
C LEU A 37 -9.79 -0.31 -6.40
N VAL A 38 -9.60 -0.75 -7.64
CA VAL A 38 -8.39 -1.48 -8.05
C VAL A 38 -7.92 -0.97 -9.40
N GLY A 39 -6.63 -0.66 -9.47
CA GLY A 39 -5.93 -0.26 -10.68
C GLY A 39 -4.98 -1.35 -11.18
N GLY A 40 -4.84 -1.45 -12.50
CA GLY A 40 -4.02 -2.46 -13.17
C GLY A 40 -2.81 -1.91 -13.90
N TRP A 41 -1.92 -2.81 -14.27
CA TRP A 41 -0.72 -2.53 -15.06
C TRP A 41 -1.04 -2.01 -16.46
N ASP A 42 -2.19 -2.35 -17.00
CA ASP A 42 -2.66 -1.94 -18.32
C ASP A 42 -3.50 -0.66 -18.29
N GLY A 43 -3.69 -0.04 -17.12
CA GLY A 43 -4.52 1.15 -16.91
C GLY A 43 -6.00 0.87 -16.68
N THR A 44 -6.42 -0.38 -16.53
CA THR A 44 -7.78 -0.71 -16.13
C THR A 44 -8.01 -0.30 -14.69
N ILE A 45 -9.15 0.36 -14.42
CA ILE A 45 -9.61 0.67 -13.07
C ILE A 45 -11.02 0.08 -12.90
N LYS A 46 -11.25 -0.66 -11.83
CA LYS A 46 -12.58 -1.17 -11.48
C LYS A 46 -12.99 -0.71 -10.09
N HIS A 47 -14.26 -0.40 -9.94
CA HIS A 47 -14.90 -0.07 -8.67
C HIS A 47 -15.97 -1.11 -8.34
N TRP A 48 -15.90 -1.69 -7.14
CA TRP A 48 -16.92 -2.60 -6.60
C TRP A 48 -17.51 -2.00 -5.33
N THR A 49 -18.82 -2.23 -5.13
CA THR A 49 -19.51 -1.89 -3.88
C THR A 49 -18.96 -2.69 -2.70
N GLU A 50 -19.40 -2.33 -1.49
CA GLU A 50 -19.14 -3.11 -0.27
C GLU A 50 -19.67 -4.55 -0.35
N ALA A 51 -20.73 -4.80 -1.13
CA ALA A 51 -21.25 -6.15 -1.42
C ALA A 51 -20.46 -6.88 -2.51
N GLY A 52 -19.54 -6.20 -3.19
CA GLY A 52 -18.71 -6.75 -4.24
C GLY A 52 -19.36 -6.74 -5.62
N ASP A 53 -20.43 -5.96 -5.83
CA ASP A 53 -21.02 -5.75 -7.14
C ASP A 53 -20.21 -4.73 -7.92
N LEU A 54 -19.91 -5.01 -9.20
CA LEU A 54 -19.20 -4.08 -10.06
C LEU A 54 -20.06 -2.83 -10.32
N VAL A 55 -19.54 -1.67 -9.95
CA VAL A 55 -20.21 -0.37 -10.20
C VAL A 55 -19.87 0.12 -11.60
N TRP A 56 -18.57 0.18 -11.90
CA TRP A 56 -18.05 0.59 -13.22
C TRP A 56 -16.65 0.05 -13.44
N GLU A 57 -16.26 0.07 -14.72
CA GLU A 57 -14.91 -0.18 -15.21
C GLU A 57 -14.50 1.00 -16.10
N ALA A 58 -13.27 1.47 -15.93
CA ALA A 58 -12.67 2.51 -16.74
C ALA A 58 -11.31 2.08 -17.27
N LYS A 59 -10.86 2.72 -18.34
CA LYS A 59 -9.56 2.47 -18.97
C LYS A 59 -8.81 3.76 -19.11
N THR A 60 -7.63 3.84 -18.50
CA THR A 60 -6.66 4.91 -18.69
C THR A 60 -5.55 4.44 -19.63
N PRO A 61 -4.71 5.35 -20.17
CA PRO A 61 -3.73 4.96 -21.16
C PRO A 61 -2.64 3.99 -20.69
N ASN A 62 -2.34 3.97 -19.36
CA ASN A 62 -1.17 3.25 -18.86
C ASN A 62 -1.35 2.81 -17.40
N ARG A 63 -0.31 2.13 -16.85
CA ARG A 63 -0.28 1.59 -15.48
C ARG A 63 -0.73 2.61 -14.43
N ILE A 64 -1.52 2.13 -13.49
CA ILE A 64 -1.92 2.84 -12.28
C ILE A 64 -0.97 2.48 -11.15
N SER A 65 -0.17 3.43 -10.65
CA SER A 65 0.77 3.19 -9.54
C SER A 65 0.22 3.66 -8.20
N SER A 66 -0.66 4.67 -8.22
CA SER A 66 -1.22 5.30 -7.02
C SER A 66 -2.59 5.87 -7.32
N MET A 67 -3.51 5.78 -6.38
CA MET A 67 -4.85 6.38 -6.45
C MET A 67 -5.23 7.00 -5.10
N VAL A 68 -5.95 8.10 -5.17
CA VAL A 68 -6.57 8.76 -4.01
C VAL A 68 -7.97 9.24 -4.37
N ILE A 69 -8.88 9.19 -3.42
CA ILE A 69 -10.25 9.71 -3.58
C ILE A 69 -10.44 10.96 -2.71
N LYS A 70 -11.09 11.97 -3.26
CA LYS A 70 -11.50 13.18 -2.55
C LYS A 70 -12.75 13.78 -3.19
N ASP A 71 -13.72 14.12 -2.37
CA ASP A 71 -14.94 14.88 -2.75
C ASP A 71 -15.64 14.34 -4.02
N GLY A 72 -15.74 12.99 -4.14
CA GLY A 72 -16.40 12.33 -5.27
C GLY A 72 -15.55 12.24 -6.54
N SER A 73 -14.27 12.59 -6.49
CA SER A 73 -13.29 12.46 -7.55
C SER A 73 -12.19 11.47 -7.17
N ILE A 74 -11.71 10.68 -8.15
CA ILE A 74 -10.54 9.82 -8.03
C ILE A 74 -9.41 10.46 -8.82
N TYR A 75 -8.28 10.64 -8.17
CA TYR A 75 -7.04 11.08 -8.80
C TYR A 75 -6.09 9.90 -8.86
N ALA A 76 -5.61 9.57 -10.04
CA ALA A 76 -4.76 8.40 -10.27
C ALA A 76 -3.56 8.74 -11.13
N THR A 77 -2.43 8.12 -10.85
CA THR A 77 -1.32 8.09 -11.79
C THR A 77 -1.67 7.17 -12.96
N SER A 78 -1.29 7.54 -14.19
CA SER A 78 -1.45 6.71 -15.38
C SER A 78 -0.24 6.88 -16.30
N GLY A 79 0.82 6.10 -16.02
CA GLY A 79 2.09 6.20 -16.73
C GLY A 79 2.76 7.56 -16.57
N LEU A 80 2.65 8.44 -17.54
CA LEU A 80 3.20 9.81 -17.51
C LEU A 80 2.15 10.88 -17.16
N HIS A 81 0.97 10.49 -16.73
CA HIS A 81 -0.16 11.40 -16.51
C HIS A 81 -0.72 11.28 -15.11
N ILE A 82 -1.34 12.35 -14.64
CA ILE A 82 -2.35 12.30 -13.59
C ILE A 82 -3.70 12.40 -14.27
N VAL A 83 -4.60 11.47 -13.94
CA VAL A 83 -5.97 11.45 -14.45
C VAL A 83 -6.96 11.67 -13.32
N CYS A 84 -8.01 12.43 -13.58
CA CYS A 84 -9.15 12.59 -12.68
C CYS A 84 -10.35 11.85 -13.24
N LEU A 85 -10.97 11.00 -12.41
CA LEU A 85 -12.20 10.29 -12.76
C LEU A 85 -13.31 10.65 -11.77
N GLN A 86 -14.55 10.71 -12.25
CA GLN A 86 -15.71 10.80 -11.39
C GLN A 86 -15.90 9.48 -10.63
N ALA A 87 -15.88 9.52 -9.31
CA ALA A 87 -15.91 8.32 -8.48
C ALA A 87 -17.18 7.47 -8.66
N SER A 88 -18.34 8.09 -8.97
CA SER A 88 -19.61 7.39 -9.15
C SER A 88 -19.76 6.69 -10.50
N THR A 89 -18.99 7.08 -11.53
CA THR A 89 -19.18 6.61 -12.91
C THR A 89 -17.93 6.11 -13.60
N GLY A 90 -16.73 6.43 -13.08
CA GLY A 90 -15.45 6.13 -13.72
C GLY A 90 -15.14 6.99 -14.96
N VAL A 91 -15.96 8.01 -15.25
CA VAL A 91 -15.73 8.89 -16.42
C VAL A 91 -14.55 9.80 -16.14
N ILE A 92 -13.57 9.79 -17.05
CA ILE A 92 -12.41 10.69 -17.01
C ILE A 92 -12.90 12.13 -17.21
N GLN A 93 -12.56 13.01 -16.27
CA GLN A 93 -12.91 14.43 -16.29
C GLN A 93 -11.80 15.26 -16.96
N TRP A 94 -10.57 14.95 -16.60
CA TRP A 94 -9.37 15.57 -17.16
C TRP A 94 -8.16 14.65 -17.01
N ASP A 95 -7.12 14.93 -17.76
CA ASP A 95 -5.79 14.36 -17.64
C ASP A 95 -4.72 15.42 -17.80
N VAL A 96 -3.63 15.31 -17.04
CA VAL A 96 -2.49 16.23 -17.06
C VAL A 96 -1.22 15.42 -17.27
N ALA A 97 -0.50 15.74 -18.35
CA ALA A 97 0.80 15.13 -18.63
C ALA A 97 1.87 15.71 -17.70
N LEU A 98 2.68 14.84 -17.13
CA LEU A 98 3.84 15.18 -16.30
C LEU A 98 5.14 14.98 -17.08
N GLU A 99 6.23 15.52 -16.56
CA GLU A 99 7.58 15.21 -17.03
C GLU A 99 8.05 13.92 -16.35
N GLY A 100 8.28 12.85 -17.13
CA GLY A 100 8.64 11.53 -16.61
C GLY A 100 7.48 10.70 -16.09
N SER A 101 7.79 9.63 -15.36
CA SER A 101 6.79 8.74 -14.76
C SER A 101 6.01 9.45 -13.65
N ALA A 102 4.70 9.30 -13.63
CA ALA A 102 3.88 9.68 -12.48
C ALA A 102 4.03 8.62 -11.38
N ASP A 103 4.82 8.93 -10.34
CA ASP A 103 5.20 7.96 -9.32
C ASP A 103 4.20 7.90 -8.17
N ALA A 104 3.68 9.05 -7.73
CA ALA A 104 2.73 9.14 -6.62
C ALA A 104 1.72 10.28 -6.86
N VAL A 105 0.54 10.15 -6.25
CA VAL A 105 -0.50 11.17 -6.20
C VAL A 105 -1.15 11.22 -4.81
N MET A 106 -1.43 12.41 -4.33
CA MET A 106 -2.19 12.66 -3.12
C MET A 106 -3.01 13.95 -3.23
N THR A 107 -3.83 14.24 -2.26
CA THR A 107 -4.61 15.49 -2.20
C THR A 107 -4.39 16.21 -0.87
N THR A 108 -4.38 17.53 -0.93
CA THR A 108 -4.45 18.44 0.22
C THR A 108 -5.86 19.03 0.32
N SER A 109 -6.07 20.01 1.20
CA SER A 109 -7.33 20.78 1.22
C SER A 109 -7.49 21.69 0.00
N LYS A 110 -6.41 22.00 -0.76
CA LYS A 110 -6.43 23.01 -1.83
C LYS A 110 -6.12 22.46 -3.22
N CYS A 111 -5.35 21.39 -3.34
CA CYS A 111 -4.90 20.88 -4.64
C CYS A 111 -4.60 19.39 -4.62
N VAL A 112 -4.34 18.86 -5.80
CA VAL A 112 -3.74 17.55 -6.04
C VAL A 112 -2.22 17.74 -6.10
N LEU A 113 -1.48 16.94 -5.33
CA LEU A 113 -0.03 16.86 -5.41
C LEU A 113 0.38 15.58 -6.13
N ALA A 114 1.34 15.68 -7.03
CA ALA A 114 1.90 14.54 -7.72
C ALA A 114 3.44 14.61 -7.72
N ALA A 115 4.08 13.46 -7.62
CA ALA A 115 5.51 13.32 -7.84
C ALA A 115 5.77 12.64 -9.18
N SER A 116 6.78 13.12 -9.90
CA SER A 116 7.24 12.48 -11.14
C SER A 116 8.77 12.40 -11.19
N SER A 117 9.28 11.42 -11.94
CA SER A 117 10.72 11.23 -12.14
C SER A 117 11.05 10.80 -13.56
N VAL A 118 12.18 11.28 -14.08
CA VAL A 118 12.73 10.94 -15.38
C VAL A 118 13.89 9.99 -15.19
N TYR A 119 13.73 8.75 -15.68
CA TYR A 119 14.77 7.74 -15.65
C TYR A 119 15.58 7.79 -16.95
N ASP A 120 16.90 7.94 -16.84
CA ASP A 120 17.82 7.88 -17.95
C ASP A 120 18.43 6.48 -18.08
N ILE A 121 18.12 5.81 -19.18
CA ILE A 121 18.59 4.45 -19.47
C ILE A 121 20.11 4.44 -19.72
N GLU A 122 20.69 5.51 -20.28
CA GLU A 122 22.13 5.58 -20.57
C GLU A 122 22.96 5.68 -19.29
N HIS A 123 22.48 6.43 -18.31
CA HIS A 123 23.14 6.60 -17.01
C HIS A 123 22.67 5.59 -15.95
N ASN A 124 21.60 4.83 -16.24
CA ASN A 124 20.96 3.91 -15.32
C ASN A 124 20.61 4.57 -13.98
N ASP A 125 20.11 5.80 -14.02
CA ASP A 125 19.75 6.60 -12.86
C ASP A 125 18.60 7.57 -13.17
N PHE A 126 18.03 8.19 -12.15
CA PHE A 126 17.05 9.27 -12.27
C PHE A 126 17.80 10.59 -12.36
N LEU A 127 17.56 11.39 -13.43
CA LEU A 127 18.24 12.64 -13.66
C LEU A 127 17.46 13.86 -13.18
N GLU A 128 16.13 13.81 -13.33
CA GLU A 128 15.26 14.92 -13.00
C GLU A 128 13.98 14.39 -12.36
N SER A 129 13.45 15.17 -11.42
CA SER A 129 12.19 14.88 -10.78
C SER A 129 11.41 16.17 -10.53
N ALA A 130 10.12 16.04 -10.30
CA ALA A 130 9.30 17.18 -9.96
C ALA A 130 8.17 16.82 -9.00
N ILE A 131 7.79 17.81 -8.17
CA ILE A 131 6.53 17.80 -7.45
C ILE A 131 5.61 18.83 -8.10
N TRP A 132 4.42 18.38 -8.47
CA TRP A 132 3.41 19.13 -9.18
C TRP A 132 2.26 19.49 -8.25
N SER A 133 1.79 20.72 -8.29
CA SER A 133 0.54 21.17 -7.70
C SER A 133 -0.45 21.38 -8.82
N ILE A 134 -1.58 20.66 -8.80
CA ILE A 134 -2.61 20.67 -9.82
C ILE A 134 -3.94 21.04 -9.15
N SER A 135 -4.70 21.95 -9.73
CA SER A 135 -6.03 22.29 -9.25
C SER A 135 -6.98 21.08 -9.34
N PHE A 136 -8.08 21.08 -8.59
CA PHE A 136 -9.09 20.02 -8.71
C PHE A 136 -9.76 20.01 -10.09
N ASP A 137 -9.64 21.08 -10.87
CA ASP A 137 -10.14 21.20 -12.23
C ASP A 137 -9.11 20.81 -13.31
N GLY A 138 -7.87 20.44 -12.92
CA GLY A 138 -6.82 19.97 -13.83
C GLY A 138 -5.83 21.04 -14.30
N ASP A 139 -5.87 22.26 -13.78
CA ASP A 139 -4.88 23.29 -14.10
C ASP A 139 -3.60 23.07 -13.29
N VAL A 140 -2.43 23.10 -13.94
CA VAL A 140 -1.13 23.08 -13.28
C VAL A 140 -0.91 24.42 -12.59
N LEU A 141 -0.86 24.42 -11.26
CA LEU A 141 -0.67 25.62 -10.43
C LEU A 141 0.81 25.93 -10.23
N ALA A 142 1.61 24.92 -9.93
CA ALA A 142 3.05 25.02 -9.73
C ALA A 142 3.76 23.73 -10.08
N THR A 143 5.08 23.84 -10.37
CA THR A 143 5.96 22.70 -10.61
C THR A 143 7.30 22.97 -9.95
N HIS A 144 7.65 22.19 -8.95
CA HIS A 144 8.93 22.24 -8.25
C HIS A 144 9.86 21.17 -8.83
N ARG A 145 10.72 21.56 -9.79
CA ARG A 145 11.74 20.69 -10.39
C ARG A 145 12.93 20.57 -9.47
N MET A 146 13.52 19.39 -9.40
CA MET A 146 14.67 19.07 -8.56
C MET A 146 15.49 17.93 -9.15
N ASP A 147 16.74 17.84 -8.76
CA ASP A 147 17.63 16.74 -9.13
C ASP A 147 17.40 15.50 -8.25
N GLU A 148 16.91 15.73 -7.01
CA GLU A 148 16.62 14.65 -6.07
C GLU A 148 15.35 13.92 -6.46
N ARG A 149 15.35 12.58 -6.32
CA ARG A 149 14.15 11.78 -6.52
C ARG A 149 13.27 11.77 -5.27
N PRO A 150 11.99 12.17 -5.36
CA PRO A 150 10.99 11.92 -4.32
C PRO A 150 10.61 10.43 -4.32
N TRP A 151 11.10 9.67 -3.35
CA TRP A 151 10.75 8.26 -3.19
C TRP A 151 9.41 8.06 -2.49
N THR A 152 9.00 9.04 -1.69
CA THR A 152 7.73 9.03 -0.97
C THR A 152 7.04 10.37 -1.12
N LEU A 153 5.71 10.35 -1.11
CA LEU A 153 4.87 11.55 -1.01
C LEU A 153 3.66 11.19 -0.14
N HIS A 154 3.62 11.69 1.08
CA HIS A 154 2.61 11.34 2.08
C HIS A 154 1.95 12.58 2.68
N PRO A 155 0.69 12.48 3.15
CA PRO A 155 0.06 13.54 3.92
C PRO A 155 0.87 13.90 5.18
N TYR A 156 1.04 15.19 5.42
CA TYR A 156 1.65 15.73 6.62
C TYR A 156 0.95 17.05 6.99
N ASN A 157 0.31 17.09 8.16
CA ASN A 157 -0.59 18.18 8.54
C ASN A 157 -1.65 18.42 7.45
N ASP A 158 -1.84 19.67 6.97
CA ASP A 158 -2.72 20.00 5.83
C ASP A 158 -1.98 19.98 4.47
N GLY A 159 -0.73 19.61 4.46
CA GLY A 159 0.12 19.54 3.26
C GLY A 159 0.70 18.15 3.04
N ALA A 160 1.98 18.10 2.67
CA ALA A 160 2.68 16.86 2.36
C ALA A 160 4.12 16.83 2.88
N ILE A 161 4.64 15.61 3.02
CA ILE A 161 6.05 15.31 3.19
C ILE A 161 6.53 14.43 2.04
N ALA A 162 7.69 14.77 1.46
CA ALA A 162 8.36 13.97 0.45
C ALA A 162 9.74 13.56 0.96
N GLY A 163 10.01 12.26 0.96
CA GLY A 163 11.35 11.73 1.25
C GLY A 163 12.21 11.74 0.00
N LEU A 164 13.44 12.19 0.11
CA LEU A 164 14.35 12.46 -1.00
C LEU A 164 15.53 11.49 -1.05
N GLY A 165 15.95 11.15 -2.26
CA GLY A 165 17.19 10.43 -2.50
C GLY A 165 17.96 11.01 -3.68
N ARG A 166 19.28 10.99 -3.55
CA ARG A 166 20.30 11.48 -4.48
C ARG A 166 19.90 12.60 -5.44
N PRO A 167 20.78 13.59 -5.69
CA PRO A 167 22.14 13.69 -5.15
C PRO A 167 22.20 14.12 -3.67
N LEU A 168 21.17 14.80 -3.15
CA LEU A 168 21.04 15.17 -1.74
C LEU A 168 19.90 14.37 -1.12
N ASN A 169 20.06 13.93 0.11
CA ASN A 169 19.13 13.02 0.76
C ASN A 169 18.45 13.69 1.95
N GLY A 170 17.20 13.29 2.23
CA GLY A 170 16.44 13.84 3.34
C GLY A 170 14.95 13.95 3.04
N TYR A 171 14.36 15.13 3.25
CA TYR A 171 12.93 15.34 3.01
C TYR A 171 12.59 16.79 2.64
N LEU A 172 11.40 16.98 2.10
CA LEU A 172 10.74 18.26 1.87
C LEU A 172 9.40 18.28 2.60
N LEU A 173 9.02 19.45 3.13
CA LEU A 173 7.68 19.75 3.61
C LEU A 173 6.99 20.72 2.66
N LEU A 174 5.76 20.37 2.28
CA LEU A 174 4.91 21.19 1.41
C LEU A 174 3.66 21.60 2.18
N ASP A 175 3.22 22.84 1.96
CA ASP A 175 1.95 23.31 2.50
C ASP A 175 0.74 22.81 1.71
N ALA A 176 -0.46 23.23 2.10
CA ALA A 176 -1.70 22.83 1.43
C ALA A 176 -1.78 23.28 -0.04
N SER A 177 -1.05 24.29 -0.47
CA SER A 177 -0.95 24.76 -1.86
C SER A 177 0.12 24.03 -2.65
N GLY A 178 0.95 23.22 -1.97
CA GLY A 178 2.08 22.51 -2.55
C GLY A 178 3.35 23.36 -2.62
N ASP A 179 3.41 24.49 -1.96
CA ASP A 179 4.63 25.28 -1.85
C ASP A 179 5.57 24.68 -0.81
N ILE A 180 6.86 24.56 -1.17
CA ILE A 180 7.89 24.05 -0.29
C ILE A 180 8.19 25.12 0.77
N PHE A 181 7.93 24.84 2.05
CA PHE A 181 8.20 25.77 3.13
C PHE A 181 9.37 25.36 4.05
N GLU A 182 9.74 24.05 4.01
CA GLU A 182 10.86 23.51 4.76
C GLU A 182 11.54 22.40 3.97
N GLN A 183 12.83 22.27 4.11
CA GLN A 183 13.60 21.16 3.53
C GLN A 183 14.79 20.83 4.42
N ASN A 184 15.08 19.52 4.51
CA ASN A 184 16.32 19.01 5.05
C ASN A 184 16.95 18.10 3.99
N LYS A 185 18.17 18.41 3.56
CA LYS A 185 18.91 17.69 2.52
C LYS A 185 20.31 17.27 3.01
N ASP A 186 20.47 17.11 4.32
CA ASP A 186 21.78 16.90 4.97
C ASP A 186 21.94 15.44 5.47
N TRP A 187 21.08 14.52 5.02
CA TRP A 187 21.20 13.12 5.40
C TRP A 187 22.23 12.39 4.52
N ASP A 188 22.98 11.47 5.14
CA ASP A 188 24.03 10.71 4.45
C ASP A 188 23.47 9.69 3.44
N TYR A 189 22.23 9.22 3.66
CA TYR A 189 21.62 8.14 2.87
C TYR A 189 20.24 8.53 2.35
N PRO A 190 19.83 8.01 1.16
CA PRO A 190 18.51 8.20 0.60
C PRO A 190 17.39 7.75 1.52
N THR A 191 16.33 8.53 1.56
CA THR A 191 15.04 8.12 2.09
C THR A 191 14.36 7.21 1.09
N ILE A 192 14.03 5.99 1.48
CA ILE A 192 13.36 5.00 0.61
C ILE A 192 11.87 4.94 0.89
N CYS A 193 11.47 5.00 2.15
CA CYS A 193 10.08 4.98 2.57
C CYS A 193 9.85 5.85 3.80
N ALA A 194 8.59 6.14 4.11
CA ALA A 194 8.20 6.90 5.30
C ALA A 194 6.83 6.43 5.81
N THR A 195 6.56 6.65 7.10
CA THR A 195 5.23 6.45 7.66
C THR A 195 4.26 7.52 7.19
N ARG A 196 2.97 7.20 7.26
CA ARG A 196 1.87 8.14 7.04
C ARG A 196 1.34 8.54 8.40
N GLY A 197 1.40 9.80 8.77
CA GLY A 197 0.85 10.24 10.07
C GLY A 197 1.56 11.45 10.66
N GLY A 198 1.24 11.77 11.92
CA GLY A 198 1.60 13.04 12.55
C GLY A 198 3.09 13.27 12.73
N ASP A 199 3.84 12.30 13.24
CA ASP A 199 5.31 12.39 13.42
C ASP A 199 5.97 11.36 12.48
N PRO A 200 6.31 11.74 11.24
CA PRO A 200 6.80 10.79 10.26
C PRO A 200 8.17 10.23 10.65
N VAL A 201 8.32 8.94 10.40
CA VAL A 201 9.56 8.20 10.56
C VAL A 201 9.98 7.69 9.18
N PHE A 202 11.25 7.77 8.88
CA PHE A 202 11.82 7.49 7.57
C PHE A 202 12.69 6.25 7.61
N GLY A 203 12.51 5.37 6.64
CA GLY A 203 13.41 4.27 6.35
C GLY A 203 14.43 4.65 5.29
N LEU A 204 15.71 4.43 5.59
CA LEU A 204 16.83 4.86 4.75
C LEU A 204 17.52 3.66 4.07
N ALA A 205 18.31 3.97 3.04
CA ALA A 205 19.04 2.98 2.25
C ALA A 205 20.18 2.28 3.03
N ASP A 206 20.61 2.82 4.17
CA ASP A 206 21.62 2.18 5.05
C ASP A 206 21.00 1.23 6.09
N GLY A 207 19.69 1.03 6.05
CA GLY A 207 18.95 0.24 7.03
C GLY A 207 18.56 1.00 8.30
N SER A 208 18.90 2.28 8.42
CA SER A 208 18.47 3.09 9.56
C SER A 208 17.01 3.56 9.40
N VAL A 209 16.30 3.63 10.53
CA VAL A 209 15.00 4.24 10.67
C VAL A 209 15.16 5.48 11.55
N ARG A 210 14.76 6.66 11.04
CA ARG A 210 14.96 7.93 11.71
C ARG A 210 13.71 8.78 11.76
N SER A 211 13.54 9.53 12.85
CA SER A 211 12.55 10.61 12.96
C SER A 211 13.00 11.86 12.19
N MET A 212 12.11 12.85 12.05
CA MET A 212 12.39 14.10 11.32
C MET A 212 13.61 14.86 11.87
N ASP A 213 13.85 14.83 13.18
CA ASP A 213 15.01 15.48 13.82
C ASP A 213 16.32 14.69 13.65
N GLY A 214 16.28 13.56 12.90
CA GLY A 214 17.43 12.70 12.66
C GLY A 214 17.71 11.69 13.76
N THR A 215 16.90 11.63 14.83
CA THR A 215 17.07 10.64 15.91
C THR A 215 16.88 9.22 15.37
N LEU A 216 17.80 8.31 15.70
CA LEU A 216 17.73 6.91 15.34
C LEU A 216 16.62 6.21 16.13
N VAL A 217 15.63 5.66 15.43
CA VAL A 217 14.51 4.88 16.01
C VAL A 217 14.86 3.39 16.02
N SER A 218 15.39 2.88 14.91
CA SER A 218 15.82 1.48 14.75
C SER A 218 16.89 1.37 13.66
N SER A 219 17.54 0.21 13.57
CA SER A 219 18.50 -0.09 12.51
C SER A 219 18.42 -1.56 12.15
N MET A 220 18.22 -1.85 10.86
CA MET A 220 18.28 -3.17 10.25
C MET A 220 19.60 -3.37 9.50
N GLN A 221 19.82 -4.55 8.94
CA GLN A 221 21.11 -4.88 8.28
C GLN A 221 21.17 -4.41 6.83
N SER A 222 20.02 -4.17 6.22
CA SER A 222 19.89 -3.80 4.82
C SER A 222 18.91 -2.64 4.64
N ALA A 223 18.80 -2.11 3.42
CA ALA A 223 17.95 -0.95 3.11
C ALA A 223 16.50 -1.17 3.55
N ILE A 224 15.91 -0.17 4.16
CA ILE A 224 14.50 -0.26 4.57
C ILE A 224 13.60 -0.18 3.35
N SER A 225 12.84 -1.24 3.09
CA SER A 225 11.92 -1.30 1.96
C SER A 225 10.51 -0.81 2.30
N ASN A 226 10.04 -1.09 3.52
CA ASN A 226 8.70 -0.74 3.98
C ASN A 226 8.70 -0.37 5.46
N ILE A 227 7.82 0.56 5.82
CA ILE A 227 7.57 0.94 7.20
C ILE A 227 6.09 1.30 7.37
N ILE A 228 5.44 0.75 8.41
CA ILE A 228 4.07 1.11 8.77
C ILE A 228 3.99 1.45 10.26
N GLU A 229 3.20 2.47 10.54
CA GLU A 229 2.92 2.90 11.91
C GLU A 229 1.88 1.97 12.56
N HIS A 230 2.11 1.62 13.81
CA HIS A 230 1.19 0.91 14.69
C HIS A 230 0.96 1.76 15.95
N ALA A 231 -0.16 1.56 16.65
CA ALA A 231 -0.48 2.33 17.86
C ALA A 231 0.62 2.31 18.93
N ASP A 232 1.40 1.23 19.00
CA ASP A 232 2.45 1.03 20.00
C ASP A 232 3.87 1.20 19.42
N GLY A 233 4.03 1.48 18.12
CA GLY A 233 5.35 1.59 17.48
C GLY A 233 5.32 1.41 15.97
N TYR A 234 6.28 0.66 15.39
CA TYR A 234 6.44 0.52 13.94
C TYR A 234 6.70 -0.93 13.55
N VAL A 235 6.16 -1.35 12.41
CA VAL A 235 6.62 -2.56 11.71
C VAL A 235 7.52 -2.10 10.56
N VAL A 236 8.74 -2.60 10.55
CA VAL A 236 9.79 -2.24 9.60
C VAL A 236 10.19 -3.48 8.82
N ALA A 237 10.36 -3.35 7.51
CA ALA A 237 10.90 -4.41 6.65
C ALA A 237 12.11 -3.90 5.87
N ASP A 238 13.11 -4.77 5.68
CA ASP A 238 14.26 -4.50 4.82
C ASP A 238 14.14 -5.23 3.47
N ASP A 239 15.00 -4.90 2.52
CA ASP A 239 15.02 -5.46 1.16
C ASP A 239 15.56 -6.91 1.12
N GLU A 240 16.22 -7.41 2.20
CA GLU A 240 16.62 -8.82 2.35
C GLU A 240 15.50 -9.69 2.95
N GLY A 241 14.35 -9.10 3.30
CA GLY A 241 13.18 -9.83 3.77
C GLY A 241 13.10 -10.03 5.28
N SER A 242 13.91 -9.31 6.06
CA SER A 242 13.70 -9.24 7.50
C SER A 242 12.57 -8.27 7.83
N ILE A 243 11.78 -8.61 8.84
CA ILE A 243 10.80 -7.71 9.44
C ILE A 243 11.06 -7.58 10.93
N GLU A 244 10.85 -6.39 11.46
CA GLU A 244 10.99 -6.09 12.88
C GLU A 244 9.79 -5.27 13.37
N PHE A 245 9.23 -5.62 14.52
CA PHE A 245 8.34 -4.75 15.26
C PHE A 245 9.13 -3.99 16.32
N VAL A 246 9.11 -2.68 16.21
CA VAL A 246 9.82 -1.75 17.09
C VAL A 246 8.81 -1.02 17.95
N ALA A 247 8.67 -1.43 19.22
CA ALA A 247 7.73 -0.84 20.17
C ALA A 247 8.28 -0.96 21.57
N GLY A 248 8.75 0.11 22.18
CA GLY A 248 9.17 0.12 23.57
C GLY A 248 9.93 -1.14 24.01
N ASP A 249 9.34 -1.90 24.96
CA ASP A 249 9.90 -3.15 25.48
C ASP A 249 9.48 -4.40 24.67
N ALA A 250 8.53 -4.28 23.74
CA ALA A 250 8.05 -5.40 22.91
C ALA A 250 8.74 -5.34 21.54
N GLN A 251 9.74 -6.17 21.34
CA GLN A 251 10.44 -6.31 20.07
C GLN A 251 10.42 -7.77 19.62
N TRP A 252 10.10 -7.99 18.35
CA TRP A 252 10.25 -9.28 17.72
C TRP A 252 10.76 -9.11 16.28
N LYS A 253 11.44 -10.14 15.79
CA LYS A 253 11.97 -10.19 14.41
C LYS A 253 11.52 -11.47 13.73
N ALA A 254 11.28 -11.39 12.44
CA ALA A 254 11.09 -12.57 11.58
C ALA A 254 11.83 -12.36 10.27
N ASN A 255 12.41 -13.44 9.75
CA ASN A 255 13.13 -13.44 8.48
C ASN A 255 12.37 -14.27 7.45
N GLY A 256 12.57 -13.97 6.18
CA GLY A 256 11.95 -14.71 5.08
C GLY A 256 12.44 -14.21 3.73
N ASN A 257 11.64 -14.47 2.69
CA ASN A 257 11.89 -13.94 1.36
C ASN A 257 11.62 -12.41 1.33
N GLU A 258 12.03 -11.76 0.25
CA GLU A 258 11.80 -10.34 -0.02
C GLU A 258 10.36 -9.90 0.34
N VAL A 259 10.23 -8.80 1.06
CA VAL A 259 8.92 -8.21 1.40
C VAL A 259 8.51 -7.27 0.29
N VAL A 260 7.44 -7.63 -0.42
CA VAL A 260 6.92 -6.84 -1.55
C VAL A 260 5.75 -5.92 -1.19
N ALA A 261 5.03 -6.24 -0.11
CA ALA A 261 4.00 -5.38 0.46
C ALA A 261 3.83 -5.66 1.96
N LEU A 262 3.45 -4.64 2.71
CA LEU A 262 3.26 -4.68 4.15
C LEU A 262 2.03 -3.85 4.53
N SER A 263 1.16 -4.40 5.38
CA SER A 263 -0.04 -3.72 5.87
C SER A 263 -0.35 -4.10 7.32
N LEU A 264 -0.94 -3.18 8.07
CA LEU A 264 -1.65 -3.57 9.29
C LEU A 264 -2.87 -4.43 8.94
N GLY A 265 -3.39 -5.13 9.93
CA GLY A 265 -4.57 -5.96 9.77
C GLY A 265 -5.49 -5.93 10.98
N PHE A 266 -6.42 -6.86 11.00
CA PHE A 266 -7.41 -6.97 12.06
C PHE A 266 -6.79 -7.33 13.41
N ASP A 267 -7.38 -6.81 14.49
CA ASP A 267 -7.09 -7.30 15.82
C ASP A 267 -7.54 -8.77 15.96
N ILE A 268 -6.64 -9.60 16.42
CA ILE A 268 -6.86 -11.00 16.69
C ILE A 268 -6.64 -11.23 18.19
N ASP A 269 -7.68 -11.69 18.91
CA ASP A 269 -7.65 -11.86 20.36
C ASP A 269 -7.18 -10.59 21.12
N LYS A 270 -7.60 -9.39 20.63
CA LYS A 270 -7.20 -8.06 21.15
C LYS A 270 -5.73 -7.71 20.94
N LYS A 271 -5.04 -8.43 20.07
CA LYS A 271 -3.68 -8.16 19.62
C LYS A 271 -3.76 -7.72 18.15
N GLY A 272 -3.01 -6.71 17.78
CA GLY A 272 -2.89 -6.28 16.41
C GLY A 272 -2.28 -7.38 15.53
N SER A 273 -2.45 -7.25 14.24
CA SER A 273 -1.75 -8.10 13.27
C SER A 273 -1.10 -7.26 12.17
N CYS A 274 -0.02 -7.78 11.60
CA CYS A 274 0.56 -7.28 10.37
C CYS A 274 0.54 -8.38 9.30
N TRP A 275 0.25 -7.97 8.08
CA TRP A 275 0.15 -8.80 6.90
C TRP A 275 1.36 -8.51 6.01
N VAL A 276 2.12 -9.53 5.72
CA VAL A 276 3.41 -9.44 5.02
C VAL A 276 3.34 -10.25 3.75
N ALA A 277 3.37 -9.59 2.60
CA ALA A 277 3.48 -10.27 1.32
C ALA A 277 4.96 -10.45 0.97
N ARG A 278 5.34 -11.66 0.59
CA ARG A 278 6.71 -12.07 0.28
C ARG A 278 6.80 -12.69 -1.11
N TRP A 279 7.99 -12.56 -1.71
CA TRP A 279 8.29 -13.13 -3.01
C TRP A 279 9.68 -13.76 -3.03
N ASN A 280 9.81 -14.99 -3.54
CA ASN A 280 11.09 -15.71 -3.63
C ASN A 280 11.64 -15.81 -5.06
N GLY A 281 11.06 -15.04 -6.01
CA GLY A 281 11.40 -15.13 -7.44
C GLY A 281 10.52 -16.12 -8.24
N SER A 282 9.80 -17.02 -7.59
CA SER A 282 8.92 -18.01 -8.25
C SER A 282 7.57 -18.19 -7.56
N GLN A 283 7.51 -18.06 -6.26
CA GLN A 283 6.30 -18.23 -5.46
C GLN A 283 6.11 -17.06 -4.51
N GLY A 284 4.88 -16.60 -4.42
CA GLY A 284 4.45 -15.59 -3.46
C GLY A 284 3.71 -16.20 -2.30
N GLU A 285 3.82 -15.54 -1.17
CA GLU A 285 3.09 -15.89 0.04
C GLU A 285 2.65 -14.62 0.79
N VAL A 286 1.57 -14.71 1.52
CA VAL A 286 1.17 -13.74 2.53
C VAL A 286 1.22 -14.41 3.88
N ILE A 287 1.91 -13.80 4.82
CA ILE A 287 2.00 -14.27 6.20
C ILE A 287 1.36 -13.22 7.11
N VAL A 288 0.50 -13.67 8.01
CA VAL A 288 -0.08 -12.83 9.06
C VAL A 288 0.64 -13.09 10.36
N HIS A 289 1.26 -12.05 10.90
CA HIS A 289 1.94 -12.09 12.19
C HIS A 289 1.14 -11.32 13.25
N SER A 290 1.14 -11.83 14.47
CA SER A 290 0.74 -11.06 15.65
C SER A 290 1.73 -9.91 15.88
N THR A 291 1.26 -8.68 16.03
CA THR A 291 2.14 -7.55 16.35
C THR A 291 2.69 -7.61 17.77
N TYR A 292 2.11 -8.44 18.63
CA TYR A 292 2.50 -8.57 20.02
C TYR A 292 3.76 -9.45 20.23
N ASP A 293 3.86 -10.57 19.52
CA ASP A 293 4.90 -11.59 19.77
C ASP A 293 5.51 -12.15 18.46
N GLY A 294 5.06 -11.66 17.29
CA GLY A 294 5.55 -12.12 15.98
C GLY A 294 5.07 -13.52 15.58
N GLU A 295 4.21 -14.17 16.39
CA GLU A 295 3.69 -15.50 16.04
C GLU A 295 2.95 -15.46 14.71
N GLN A 296 3.23 -16.45 13.85
CA GLN A 296 2.50 -16.61 12.59
C GLN A 296 1.11 -17.16 12.89
N ILE A 297 0.08 -16.42 12.47
CA ILE A 297 -1.33 -16.72 12.73
C ILE A 297 -1.98 -17.41 11.54
N ALA A 298 -1.70 -16.91 10.33
CA ALA A 298 -2.32 -17.39 9.10
C ALA A 298 -1.38 -17.20 7.91
N SER A 299 -1.66 -17.88 6.79
CA SER A 299 -0.93 -17.69 5.53
C SER A 299 -1.79 -17.95 4.31
N LEU A 300 -1.38 -17.35 3.17
CA LEU A 300 -1.88 -17.62 1.82
C LEU A 300 -0.68 -17.88 0.93
N ASN A 301 -0.67 -18.97 0.17
CA ASN A 301 0.44 -19.34 -0.69
C ASN A 301 0.05 -19.35 -2.17
N GLY A 302 1.03 -19.21 -3.05
CA GLY A 302 0.87 -19.40 -4.49
C GLY A 302 0.47 -18.15 -5.27
N HIS A 303 0.44 -16.97 -4.65
CA HIS A 303 0.09 -15.72 -5.30
C HIS A 303 1.21 -14.69 -5.16
N ARG A 304 1.66 -14.10 -6.29
CA ARG A 304 2.51 -12.92 -6.27
C ARG A 304 1.66 -11.69 -6.01
N ILE A 305 1.94 -11.03 -4.92
CA ILE A 305 1.21 -9.84 -4.47
C ILE A 305 1.94 -8.60 -4.98
N HIS A 306 1.20 -7.60 -5.43
CA HIS A 306 1.73 -6.31 -5.84
C HIS A 306 1.32 -5.18 -4.91
N ASP A 307 0.14 -5.29 -4.28
CA ASP A 307 -0.34 -4.23 -3.40
C ASP A 307 -1.34 -4.74 -2.36
N MET A 308 -1.44 -4.03 -1.24
CA MET A 308 -2.32 -4.34 -0.12
C MET A 308 -2.94 -3.07 0.43
N ALA A 309 -4.23 -3.13 0.75
CA ALA A 309 -4.97 -2.04 1.39
C ALA A 309 -5.71 -2.53 2.65
N PHE A 310 -5.78 -1.66 3.66
CA PHE A 310 -6.49 -1.90 4.91
C PHE A 310 -7.21 -0.63 5.37
N ASN A 311 -8.50 -0.73 5.71
CA ASN A 311 -9.31 0.39 6.22
C ASN A 311 -9.86 0.17 7.64
N GLY A 312 -9.35 -0.82 8.39
CA GLY A 312 -9.83 -1.18 9.72
C GLY A 312 -10.95 -2.23 9.73
N GLN A 313 -11.74 -2.35 8.67
CA GLN A 313 -12.82 -3.32 8.51
C GLN A 313 -12.50 -4.40 7.48
N ARG A 314 -11.71 -4.06 6.47
CA ARG A 314 -11.34 -4.93 5.37
C ARG A 314 -9.85 -4.87 5.05
N ILE A 315 -9.35 -5.99 4.54
CA ILE A 315 -8.03 -6.08 3.88
C ILE A 315 -8.29 -6.55 2.46
N ALA A 316 -7.71 -5.85 1.49
CA ALA A 316 -7.68 -6.23 0.10
C ALA A 316 -6.25 -6.49 -0.35
N ILE A 317 -6.04 -7.53 -1.15
CA ILE A 317 -4.73 -7.91 -1.69
C ILE A 317 -4.86 -8.07 -3.18
N GLY A 318 -4.07 -7.33 -3.94
CA GLY A 318 -3.99 -7.38 -5.39
C GLY A 318 -2.86 -8.27 -5.88
N CYS A 319 -3.17 -9.18 -6.80
CA CYS A 319 -2.25 -10.19 -7.31
C CYS A 319 -1.82 -9.93 -8.75
N GLU A 320 -0.64 -10.47 -9.13
CA GLU A 320 -0.13 -10.43 -10.51
C GLU A 320 -1.06 -11.09 -11.54
N ASN A 321 -1.79 -12.14 -11.14
CA ASN A 321 -2.74 -12.82 -12.02
C ASN A 321 -4.10 -12.11 -12.18
N GLY A 322 -4.24 -10.89 -11.65
CA GLY A 322 -5.46 -10.09 -11.71
C GLY A 322 -6.49 -10.40 -10.62
N GLN A 323 -6.24 -11.36 -9.76
CA GLN A 323 -7.13 -11.66 -8.64
C GLN A 323 -6.97 -10.63 -7.53
N VAL A 324 -8.10 -10.28 -6.92
CA VAL A 324 -8.16 -9.42 -5.73
C VAL A 324 -8.89 -10.19 -4.64
N PHE A 325 -8.18 -10.53 -3.58
CA PHE A 325 -8.73 -11.18 -2.41
C PHE A 325 -9.14 -10.13 -1.38
N VAL A 326 -10.29 -10.30 -0.77
CA VAL A 326 -10.78 -9.41 0.29
C VAL A 326 -11.20 -10.22 1.50
N TRP A 327 -10.73 -9.82 2.66
CA TRP A 327 -11.15 -10.32 3.97
C TRP A 327 -11.93 -9.26 4.71
N GLU A 328 -12.95 -9.69 5.44
CA GLU A 328 -13.80 -8.84 6.28
C GLU A 328 -13.59 -9.24 7.74
N LYS A 329 -13.42 -8.25 8.61
CA LYS A 329 -13.05 -8.42 10.02
C LYS A 329 -13.92 -9.42 10.77
N GLY A 330 -15.24 -9.26 10.72
CA GLY A 330 -16.15 -10.10 11.47
C GLY A 330 -16.19 -11.55 10.97
N LEU A 331 -16.07 -11.78 9.64
CA LEU A 331 -15.95 -13.13 9.09
C LEU A 331 -14.62 -13.76 9.47
N PHE A 332 -13.53 -13.01 9.33
CA PHE A 332 -12.19 -13.47 9.68
C PHE A 332 -12.14 -13.92 11.15
N GLN A 333 -12.57 -13.09 12.10
CA GLN A 333 -12.58 -13.40 13.52
C GLN A 333 -13.43 -14.64 13.86
N ARG A 334 -14.64 -14.74 13.28
CA ARG A 334 -15.49 -15.94 13.48
C ARG A 334 -14.84 -17.24 12.97
N ARG A 335 -14.06 -17.15 11.90
CA ARG A 335 -13.36 -18.30 11.34
C ARG A 335 -12.14 -18.70 12.17
N MET A 336 -11.45 -17.70 12.74
CA MET A 336 -10.36 -17.92 13.68
C MET A 336 -10.81 -18.62 14.97
N GLU A 337 -12.00 -18.28 15.50
CA GLU A 337 -12.54 -18.89 16.69
C GLU A 337 -13.02 -20.33 16.53
N LYS A 338 -13.41 -20.74 15.33
CA LYS A 338 -14.02 -22.05 15.02
C LYS A 338 -13.42 -22.71 13.79
N PRO A 339 -12.14 -23.08 13.78
CA PRO A 339 -11.51 -23.68 12.61
C PRO A 339 -12.11 -25.06 12.23
N ASP A 340 -12.55 -25.87 13.21
CA ASP A 340 -12.94 -27.28 13.00
C ASP A 340 -14.35 -27.53 12.44
N GLN A 341 -15.25 -26.54 12.40
CA GLN A 341 -16.65 -26.80 11.99
C GLN A 341 -16.87 -26.88 10.46
N GLN A 342 -15.84 -26.63 9.65
CA GLN A 342 -15.97 -26.55 8.18
C GLN A 342 -15.41 -27.75 7.41
N GLN A 343 -14.45 -28.48 7.94
CA GLN A 343 -13.83 -29.60 7.23
C GLN A 343 -14.77 -30.83 7.07
N ASN A 344 -15.86 -30.92 7.79
CA ASN A 344 -16.68 -32.13 7.83
C ASN A 344 -18.11 -32.03 7.25
N ASN A 345 -18.45 -31.01 6.45
CA ASN A 345 -19.76 -30.97 5.80
C ASN A 345 -19.67 -30.89 4.27
N PRO A 346 -19.61 -32.06 3.57
CA PRO A 346 -19.48 -32.10 2.11
C PRO A 346 -20.65 -31.45 1.36
N LEU A 347 -21.85 -31.41 1.99
CA LEU A 347 -23.02 -30.74 1.39
C LEU A 347 -22.87 -29.21 1.38
N ARG A 348 -22.22 -28.67 2.41
CA ARG A 348 -21.99 -27.24 2.54
C ARG A 348 -20.89 -26.78 1.57
N SER A 349 -19.82 -27.57 1.40
CA SER A 349 -18.78 -27.31 0.38
C SER A 349 -19.37 -27.32 -1.04
N ALA A 350 -20.19 -28.30 -1.38
CA ALA A 350 -20.85 -28.36 -2.67
C ALA A 350 -21.86 -27.21 -2.91
N MET A 351 -22.50 -26.72 -1.85
CA MET A 351 -23.41 -25.58 -1.93
C MET A 351 -22.63 -24.26 -2.11
N PHE A 352 -21.49 -24.09 -1.44
CA PHE A 352 -20.60 -22.94 -1.64
C PHE A 352 -19.97 -22.93 -3.04
N GLU A 353 -19.57 -24.08 -3.59
CA GLU A 353 -19.10 -24.16 -4.97
C GLU A 353 -20.20 -23.79 -5.98
N LYS A 354 -21.44 -24.26 -5.75
CA LYS A 354 -22.58 -23.85 -6.57
C LYS A 354 -22.87 -22.34 -6.47
N LEU A 355 -22.82 -21.76 -5.28
CA LEU A 355 -23.01 -20.33 -5.09
C LEU A 355 -21.88 -19.50 -5.72
N ARG A 356 -20.62 -19.98 -5.67
CA ARG A 356 -19.49 -19.38 -6.40
C ARG A 356 -19.68 -19.44 -7.92
N ALA A 357 -20.20 -20.56 -8.43
CA ALA A 357 -20.46 -20.72 -9.88
C ALA A 357 -21.62 -19.84 -10.38
N LEU A 358 -22.58 -19.49 -9.52
CA LEU A 358 -23.71 -18.61 -9.84
C LEU A 358 -23.37 -17.10 -9.72
N ARG A 359 -22.20 -16.75 -9.14
CA ARG A 359 -21.73 -15.38 -8.99
C ARG A 359 -20.61 -15.01 -10.00
N LYS A 360 -20.33 -15.91 -10.93
CA LYS A 360 -19.53 -15.64 -12.13
C LYS A 360 -20.48 -15.13 -13.25
#